data_20ed470c9c03a60759597c493cf04a7b
#
_entry.id   20ed470c9c03a60759597c493cf04a7b
#
_cell.length_a   1.000
_cell.length_b   1.000
_cell.length_c   1.000
_cell.angle_alpha   90.00
_cell.angle_beta   90.00
_cell.angle_gamma   90.00
#
_symmetry.space_group_name_H-M   'P 1'
#
loop_
_entity.id
_entity.type
_entity.pdbx_description
1 polymer ?
#
loop_
_entity_poly.entity_id
_entity_poly.type
_entity_poly.pdbx_seq_one_letter_code
_entity_poly.pdbx_strand_id
1 'polypeptide(L)'
;MPIYTRCSRCGKRIQAGTKCECLKTYQKKRHQEYDTGSRNKRSKAFYNSAEWERTRAAVLDLDNGIDVYVYMTTGKIIMADTIHHIEPVKDNWDRRLDPDNLMSLNHDTHSEIEQMY
;
A
#
# COMPACT_ATOMS: atom_id res chain seq x y z
N MET A 1 14.18 48.49 7.03
CA MET A 1 13.31 47.41 6.59
C MET A 1 13.94 46.07 6.95
N PRO A 2 13.20 45.14 7.48
CA PRO A 2 13.75 43.83 7.70
C PRO A 2 14.04 43.15 6.34
N ILE A 3 15.27 42.70 6.17
CA ILE A 3 15.71 41.96 4.97
C ILE A 3 15.14 40.53 4.98
N TYR A 4 14.68 40.10 6.17
CA TYR A 4 14.17 38.76 6.39
C TYR A 4 12.75 38.78 6.95
N THR A 5 11.98 37.76 6.60
CA THR A 5 10.65 37.55 7.15
C THR A 5 10.53 36.08 7.58
N ARG A 6 9.50 35.75 8.34
CA ARG A 6 9.26 34.36 8.74
C ARG A 6 8.23 33.73 7.83
N CYS A 7 8.50 32.50 7.42
CA CYS A 7 7.53 31.68 6.70
C CYS A 7 6.29 31.44 7.59
N SER A 8 5.10 31.71 7.09
CA SER A 8 3.85 31.50 7.80
C SER A 8 3.54 30.02 8.10
N ARG A 9 4.20 29.08 7.42
CA ARG A 9 3.96 27.66 7.59
C ARG A 9 4.92 26.99 8.57
N CYS A 10 6.23 27.16 8.37
CA CYS A 10 7.24 26.48 9.18
C CYS A 10 7.92 27.37 10.20
N GLY A 11 7.67 28.68 10.15
CA GLY A 11 8.30 29.67 11.04
C GLY A 11 9.76 29.92 10.74
N LYS A 12 10.32 29.34 9.69
CA LYS A 12 11.71 29.51 9.30
C LYS A 12 11.95 30.92 8.79
N ARG A 13 13.10 31.48 9.14
CA ARG A 13 13.52 32.79 8.66
C ARG A 13 13.94 32.67 7.20
N ILE A 14 13.33 33.49 6.34
CA ILE A 14 13.61 33.53 4.90
C ILE A 14 13.86 34.97 4.47
N GLN A 15 14.52 35.16 3.35
CA GLN A 15 14.74 36.44 2.76
C GLN A 15 13.43 37.02 2.26
N ALA A 16 13.16 38.31 2.54
CA ALA A 16 11.95 38.98 2.09
C ALA A 16 11.83 38.93 0.55
N GLY A 17 10.64 38.60 0.08
CA GLY A 17 10.36 38.45 -1.35
C GLY A 17 10.71 37.09 -1.96
N THR A 18 11.28 36.14 -1.16
CA THR A 18 11.55 34.78 -1.61
C THR A 18 10.51 33.80 -1.08
N LYS A 19 10.36 32.67 -1.77
CA LYS A 19 9.51 31.59 -1.32
C LYS A 19 10.32 30.61 -0.44
N CYS A 20 9.74 30.18 0.66
CA CYS A 20 10.36 29.17 1.52
C CYS A 20 10.40 27.81 0.84
N GLU A 21 11.45 27.03 1.09
CA GLU A 21 11.58 25.65 0.57
C GLU A 21 10.44 24.74 1.03
N CYS A 22 9.88 24.99 2.21
CA CYS A 22 8.74 24.19 2.71
C CYS A 22 7.52 24.30 1.78
N LEU A 23 7.34 25.39 1.07
CA LEU A 23 6.25 25.55 0.10
C LEU A 23 6.43 24.59 -1.10
N LYS A 24 7.66 24.42 -1.59
CA LYS A 24 7.97 23.48 -2.68
C LYS A 24 7.70 22.04 -2.23
N THR A 25 8.15 21.69 -1.04
CA THR A 25 7.91 20.37 -0.43
C THR A 25 6.42 20.10 -0.24
N TYR A 26 5.67 21.10 0.23
CA TYR A 26 4.23 20.99 0.40
C TYR A 26 3.50 20.77 -0.93
N GLN A 27 3.83 21.50 -1.98
CA GLN A 27 3.23 21.33 -3.30
C GLN A 27 3.53 19.94 -3.87
N LYS A 28 4.76 19.47 -3.75
CA LYS A 28 5.17 18.12 -4.19
C LYS A 28 4.40 17.04 -3.44
N LYS A 29 4.27 17.17 -2.14
CA LYS A 29 3.51 16.23 -1.29
C LYS A 29 2.04 16.21 -1.67
N ARG A 30 1.44 17.38 -1.95
CA ARG A 30 0.05 17.50 -2.38
C ARG A 30 -0.21 16.77 -3.69
N HIS A 31 0.69 16.87 -4.67
CA HIS A 31 0.60 16.14 -5.93
C HIS A 31 0.69 14.64 -5.72
N GLN A 32 1.60 14.17 -4.86
CA GLN A 32 1.72 12.75 -4.52
C GLN A 32 0.45 12.21 -3.85
N GLU A 33 -0.14 12.96 -2.94
CA GLU A 33 -1.40 12.59 -2.27
C GLU A 33 -2.56 12.47 -3.26
N TYR A 34 -2.64 13.37 -4.24
CA TYR A 34 -3.66 13.32 -5.29
C TYR A 34 -3.53 12.07 -6.16
N ASP A 35 -2.32 11.76 -6.65
CA ASP A 35 -2.06 10.56 -7.45
C ASP A 35 -2.35 9.28 -6.66
N THR A 36 -1.94 9.22 -5.41
CA THR A 36 -2.21 8.11 -4.50
C THR A 36 -3.72 7.95 -4.28
N GLY A 37 -4.45 9.05 -4.13
CA GLY A 37 -5.90 9.05 -3.96
C GLY A 37 -6.64 8.43 -5.15
N SER A 38 -6.24 8.76 -6.39
CA SER A 38 -6.82 8.17 -7.61
C SER A 38 -6.54 6.68 -7.71
N ARG A 39 -5.31 6.25 -7.42
CA ARG A 39 -4.92 4.84 -7.38
C ARG A 39 -5.68 4.08 -6.30
N ASN A 40 -5.89 4.67 -5.13
CA ASN A 40 -6.63 4.06 -4.03
C ASN A 40 -8.10 3.83 -4.36
N LYS A 41 -8.74 4.72 -5.12
CA LYS A 41 -10.12 4.53 -5.60
C LYS A 41 -10.24 3.30 -6.49
N ARG A 42 -9.31 3.11 -7.42
CA ARG A 42 -9.25 1.96 -8.31
C ARG A 42 -9.04 0.67 -7.53
N SER A 43 -8.08 0.65 -6.61
CA SER A 43 -7.78 -0.49 -5.75
C SER A 43 -8.96 -0.83 -4.83
N LYS A 44 -9.60 0.19 -4.25
CA LYS A 44 -10.77 0.00 -3.39
C LYS A 44 -11.94 -0.61 -4.17
N ALA A 45 -12.21 -0.13 -5.38
CA ALA A 45 -13.25 -0.70 -6.24
C ALA A 45 -12.95 -2.17 -6.58
N PHE A 46 -11.70 -2.49 -6.85
CA PHE A 46 -11.25 -3.86 -7.11
C PHE A 46 -11.50 -4.78 -5.90
N TYR A 47 -11.07 -4.38 -4.68
CA TYR A 47 -11.24 -5.19 -3.47
C TYR A 47 -12.71 -5.35 -3.05
N ASN A 48 -13.61 -4.51 -3.54
CA ASN A 48 -15.06 -4.62 -3.32
C ASN A 48 -15.77 -5.36 -4.47
N SER A 49 -15.06 -5.81 -5.49
CA SER A 49 -15.66 -6.48 -6.65
C SER A 49 -16.04 -7.93 -6.35
N ALA A 50 -17.07 -8.42 -7.04
CA ALA A 50 -17.49 -9.83 -6.96
C ALA A 50 -16.41 -10.76 -7.52
N GLU A 51 -15.66 -10.33 -8.51
CA GLU A 51 -14.55 -11.09 -9.08
C GLU A 51 -13.46 -11.35 -8.05
N TRP A 52 -13.09 -10.34 -7.29
CA TRP A 52 -12.12 -10.46 -6.21
C TRP A 52 -12.60 -11.42 -5.11
N GLU A 53 -13.86 -11.28 -4.69
CA GLU A 53 -14.43 -12.16 -3.66
C GLU A 53 -14.38 -13.63 -4.08
N ARG A 54 -14.72 -13.94 -5.33
CA ARG A 54 -14.64 -15.30 -5.86
C ARG A 54 -13.22 -15.81 -5.95
N THR A 55 -12.30 -15.00 -6.45
CA THR A 55 -10.89 -15.37 -6.58
C THR A 55 -10.26 -15.60 -5.22
N ARG A 56 -10.53 -14.72 -4.26
CA ARG A 56 -10.06 -14.82 -2.89
C ARG A 56 -10.52 -16.12 -2.23
N ALA A 57 -11.80 -16.44 -2.36
CA ALA A 57 -12.37 -17.67 -1.79
C ALA A 57 -11.74 -18.92 -2.44
N ALA A 58 -11.53 -18.90 -3.76
CA ALA A 58 -10.91 -20.00 -4.49
C ALA A 58 -9.45 -20.24 -4.06
N VAL A 59 -8.68 -19.18 -3.90
CA VAL A 59 -7.28 -19.27 -3.45
C VAL A 59 -7.20 -19.80 -2.01
N LEU A 60 -8.05 -19.30 -1.13
CA LEU A 60 -8.11 -19.77 0.24
C LEU A 60 -8.42 -21.28 0.31
N ASP A 61 -9.33 -21.75 -0.53
CA ASP A 61 -9.69 -23.16 -0.65
C ASP A 61 -8.51 -24.00 -1.20
N LEU A 62 -7.83 -23.51 -2.25
CA LEU A 62 -6.64 -24.15 -2.79
C LEU A 62 -5.51 -24.29 -1.76
N ASP A 63 -5.36 -23.32 -0.89
CA ASP A 63 -4.35 -23.30 0.18
C ASP A 63 -4.84 -23.95 1.47
N ASN A 64 -5.98 -24.65 1.45
CA ASN A 64 -6.60 -25.34 2.57
C ASN A 64 -6.88 -24.45 3.80
N GLY A 65 -7.04 -23.13 3.60
CA GLY A 65 -7.32 -22.18 4.66
C GLY A 65 -6.16 -21.94 5.61
N ILE A 66 -4.94 -22.30 5.24
CA ILE A 66 -3.75 -22.12 6.09
C ILE A 66 -2.79 -21.09 5.52
N ASP A 67 -1.96 -20.52 6.40
CA ASP A 67 -0.89 -19.61 6.02
C ASP A 67 0.22 -20.39 5.31
N VAL A 68 0.33 -20.19 4.01
CA VAL A 68 1.28 -20.90 3.16
C VAL A 68 2.73 -20.53 3.50
N TYR A 69 3.00 -19.27 3.80
CA TYR A 69 4.35 -18.81 4.11
C TYR A 69 4.87 -19.42 5.40
N VAL A 70 4.08 -19.42 6.47
CA VAL A 70 4.44 -20.03 7.76
C VAL A 70 4.61 -21.53 7.61
N TYR A 71 3.72 -22.17 6.86
CA TYR A 71 3.82 -23.61 6.62
C TYR A 71 5.11 -23.97 5.88
N MET A 72 5.46 -23.24 4.82
CA MET A 72 6.65 -23.51 4.02
C MET A 72 7.95 -23.20 4.75
N THR A 73 7.95 -22.19 5.63
CA THR A 73 9.18 -21.76 6.32
C THR A 73 9.39 -22.44 7.68
N THR A 74 8.32 -22.83 8.37
CA THR A 74 8.41 -23.39 9.73
C THR A 74 7.78 -24.76 9.90
N GLY A 75 6.96 -25.20 8.96
CA GLY A 75 6.16 -26.42 9.07
C GLY A 75 4.95 -26.31 10.00
N LYS A 76 4.72 -25.14 10.58
CA LYS A 76 3.58 -24.89 11.46
C LYS A 76 2.32 -24.64 10.65
N ILE A 77 1.17 -25.03 11.21
CA ILE A 77 -0.14 -24.82 10.60
C ILE A 77 -0.86 -23.75 11.40
N ILE A 78 -1.06 -22.58 10.78
CA ILE A 78 -1.90 -21.51 11.33
C ILE A 78 -2.96 -21.11 10.29
N MET A 79 -4.07 -20.59 10.73
CA MET A 79 -5.17 -20.21 9.85
C MET A 79 -4.81 -18.96 9.04
N ALA A 80 -5.18 -18.96 7.75
CA ALA A 80 -5.12 -17.79 6.90
C ALA A 80 -6.45 -17.05 6.94
N ASP A 81 -6.38 -15.72 6.93
CA ASP A 81 -7.52 -14.82 6.85
C ASP A 81 -7.33 -13.71 5.82
N THR A 82 -6.15 -13.67 5.19
CA THR A 82 -5.75 -12.62 4.26
C THR A 82 -5.17 -13.24 3.00
N ILE A 83 -5.53 -12.71 1.84
CA ILE A 83 -4.92 -13.09 0.55
C ILE A 83 -3.94 -12.01 0.14
N HIS A 84 -2.69 -12.39 0.00
CA HIS A 84 -1.58 -11.49 -0.35
C HIS A 84 -1.31 -11.54 -1.86
N HIS A 85 -1.09 -10.37 -2.46
CA HIS A 85 -0.57 -10.25 -3.82
C HIS A 85 0.96 -10.24 -3.77
N ILE A 86 1.60 -11.22 -4.41
CA ILE A 86 3.07 -11.31 -4.48
C ILE A 86 3.62 -10.10 -5.22
N GLU A 87 3.08 -9.80 -6.41
CA GLU A 87 3.25 -8.51 -7.08
C GLU A 87 2.06 -7.63 -6.72
N PRO A 88 2.29 -6.47 -6.05
CA PRO A 88 1.19 -5.61 -5.64
C PRO A 88 0.29 -5.18 -6.78
N VAL A 89 -0.99 -5.00 -6.53
CA VAL A 89 -1.99 -4.57 -7.52
C VAL A 89 -1.57 -3.27 -8.21
N LYS A 90 -0.97 -2.36 -7.46
CA LYS A 90 -0.48 -1.07 -8.00
C LYS A 90 0.67 -1.22 -8.99
N ASP A 91 1.47 -2.29 -8.87
CA ASP A 91 2.65 -2.53 -9.71
C ASP A 91 2.32 -3.39 -10.92
N ASN A 92 1.39 -4.34 -10.78
CA ASN A 92 0.95 -5.20 -11.88
C ASN A 92 -0.56 -5.46 -11.80
N TRP A 93 -1.32 -4.57 -12.39
CA TRP A 93 -2.79 -4.64 -12.43
C TRP A 93 -3.30 -5.89 -13.13
N ASP A 94 -2.60 -6.34 -14.17
CA ASP A 94 -3.04 -7.49 -14.99
C ASP A 94 -3.01 -8.81 -14.22
N ARG A 95 -2.18 -8.93 -13.20
CA ARG A 95 -2.07 -10.12 -12.35
C ARG A 95 -2.90 -10.05 -11.07
N ARG A 96 -3.83 -9.09 -10.97
CA ARG A 96 -4.64 -8.92 -9.75
C ARG A 96 -5.52 -10.10 -9.40
N LEU A 97 -5.93 -10.89 -10.39
CA LEU A 97 -6.78 -12.09 -10.24
C LEU A 97 -6.04 -13.39 -10.58
N ASP A 98 -4.74 -13.33 -10.80
CA ASP A 98 -3.91 -14.50 -11.15
C ASP A 98 -3.63 -15.32 -9.88
N PRO A 99 -4.09 -16.58 -9.79
CA PRO A 99 -3.83 -17.44 -8.62
C PRO A 99 -2.35 -17.63 -8.33
N ASP A 100 -1.48 -17.62 -9.35
CA ASP A 100 -0.03 -17.76 -9.18
C ASP A 100 0.60 -16.51 -8.53
N ASN A 101 -0.11 -15.41 -8.52
CA ASN A 101 0.29 -14.16 -7.85
C ASN A 101 -0.33 -13.98 -6.47
N LEU A 102 -1.09 -14.97 -5.99
CA LEU A 102 -1.84 -14.89 -4.75
C LEU A 102 -1.42 -15.98 -3.79
N MET A 103 -1.37 -15.66 -2.50
CA MET A 103 -1.10 -16.63 -1.46
C MET A 103 -1.90 -16.30 -0.19
N SER A 104 -2.37 -17.35 0.47
CA SER A 104 -3.11 -17.23 1.73
C SER A 104 -2.16 -17.00 2.89
N LEU A 105 -2.40 -15.98 3.69
CA LEU A 105 -1.59 -15.62 4.85
C LEU A 105 -2.47 -15.29 6.06
N ASN A 106 -1.91 -15.45 7.25
CA ASN A 106 -2.46 -14.82 8.44
C ASN A 106 -2.17 -13.31 8.39
N HIS A 107 -3.04 -12.50 8.96
CA HIS A 107 -2.91 -11.05 8.97
C HIS A 107 -1.55 -10.60 9.54
N ASP A 108 -1.10 -11.20 10.63
CA ASP A 108 0.17 -10.86 11.26
C ASP A 108 1.36 -11.19 10.36
N THR A 109 1.33 -12.34 9.68
CA THR A 109 2.35 -12.73 8.69
C THR A 109 2.37 -11.77 7.53
N HIS A 110 1.22 -11.37 7.02
CA HIS A 110 1.10 -10.42 5.92
C HIS A 110 1.73 -9.07 6.29
N SER A 111 1.47 -8.58 7.50
CA SER A 111 2.06 -7.34 7.99
C SER A 111 3.59 -7.43 8.10
N GLU A 112 4.12 -8.56 8.57
CA GLU A 112 5.57 -8.80 8.65
C GLU A 112 6.22 -8.82 7.26
N ILE A 113 5.60 -9.49 6.29
CA ILE A 113 6.11 -9.57 4.91
C ILE A 113 6.12 -8.18 4.27
N GLU A 114 5.08 -7.38 4.45
CA GLU A 114 5.02 -6.02 3.92
C GLU A 114 6.11 -5.12 4.48
N GLN A 115 6.50 -5.32 5.73
CA GLN A 115 7.60 -4.58 6.35
C GLN A 115 8.98 -5.00 5.82
N MET A 116 9.13 -6.24 5.36
CA MET A 116 10.39 -6.77 4.82
C MET A 116 10.66 -6.29 3.38
N TYR A 117 9.64 -5.94 2.65
CA TYR A 117 9.69 -5.52 1.25
C TYR A 117 9.05 -4.16 1.07
#